data_a9d37a47ce105c30b7d826ac2b90d05a
#
_entry.id   a9d37a47ce105c30b7d826ac2b90d05a
#
_cell.length_a   1.000
_cell.length_b   1.000
_cell.length_c   1.000
_cell.angle_alpha   90.00
_cell.angle_beta   90.00
_cell.angle_gamma   90.00
#
_symmetry.space_group_name_H-M   'P 1'
#
loop_
_entity.id
_entity.type
_entity.pdbx_description
1 polymer ?
#
loop_
_entity_poly.entity_id
_entity_poly.type
_entity_poly.pdbx_seq_one_letter_code
_entity_poly.pdbx_strand_id
1 'polypeptide(L)'
;MNGFSVMIDTNIAIAILNGDESLAEMLVGKDVMISFITELELRCKPNLKFSEKKDIQSFIDDCTILEINSSIKEIAIDIGQTSKIKLPDAIIAATSVFWNLPFFTRDEDFKNINDLNCFFVNF
;
A
#
# COMPACT_ATOMS: atom_id res chain seq x y z
N MET A 1 6.66 -1.07 -20.17
CA MET A 1 6.01 -1.61 -18.98
C MET A 1 5.11 -2.76 -19.39
N ASN A 2 5.31 -3.89 -18.79
CA ASN A 2 4.72 -5.13 -19.27
C ASN A 2 3.83 -5.84 -18.27
N GLY A 3 3.26 -5.17 -17.35
CA GLY A 3 2.46 -5.82 -16.36
C GLY A 3 1.37 -4.94 -15.86
N PHE A 4 0.61 -5.51 -14.97
CA PHE A 4 -0.32 -4.72 -14.20
C PHE A 4 0.42 -3.95 -13.14
N SER A 5 0.02 -2.71 -12.96
CA SER A 5 0.40 -1.95 -11.77
C SER A 5 -0.67 -2.19 -10.72
N VAL A 6 -0.24 -2.57 -9.53
CA VAL A 6 -1.16 -2.80 -8.42
C VAL A 6 -0.65 -2.05 -7.19
N MET A 7 -1.56 -1.62 -6.35
CA MET A 7 -1.20 -0.98 -5.09
C MET A 7 -1.48 -1.92 -3.93
N ILE A 8 -0.60 -1.91 -2.95
CA ILE A 8 -0.78 -2.69 -1.71
C ILE A 8 -0.75 -1.74 -0.52
N ASP A 9 -1.41 -2.14 0.57
CA ASP A 9 -1.32 -1.39 1.82
C ASP A 9 -0.11 -1.85 2.63
N THR A 10 0.13 -1.17 3.75
CA THR A 10 1.28 -1.47 4.59
C THR A 10 1.23 -2.87 5.18
N ASN A 11 0.05 -3.35 5.55
CA ASN A 11 -0.07 -4.69 6.14
C ASN A 11 0.26 -5.81 5.14
N ILE A 12 -0.09 -5.64 3.87
CA ILE A 12 0.32 -6.58 2.83
C ILE A 12 1.84 -6.56 2.68
N ALA A 13 2.45 -5.37 2.64
CA ALA A 13 3.91 -5.24 2.56
C ALA A 13 4.61 -5.93 3.74
N ILE A 14 4.09 -5.73 4.95
CA ILE A 14 4.64 -6.38 6.15
C ILE A 14 4.53 -7.89 6.04
N ALA A 15 3.40 -8.41 5.59
CA ALA A 15 3.19 -9.85 5.44
C ALA A 15 4.18 -10.46 4.46
N ILE A 16 4.44 -9.79 3.34
CA ILE A 16 5.44 -10.24 2.37
C ILE A 16 6.83 -10.25 2.99
N LEU A 17 7.20 -9.20 3.70
CA LEU A 17 8.48 -9.12 4.40
C LEU A 17 8.63 -10.21 5.46
N ASN A 18 7.53 -10.65 6.06
CA ASN A 18 7.51 -11.73 7.03
C ASN A 18 7.45 -13.12 6.39
N GLY A 19 7.54 -13.22 5.07
CA GLY A 19 7.66 -14.48 4.37
C GLY A 19 6.36 -15.10 3.88
N ASP A 20 5.30 -14.32 3.72
CA ASP A 20 4.05 -14.85 3.17
C ASP A 20 4.22 -15.12 1.67
N GLU A 21 4.48 -16.39 1.35
CA GLU A 21 4.77 -16.81 -0.01
C GLU A 21 3.56 -16.68 -0.94
N SER A 22 2.36 -16.88 -0.44
CA SER A 22 1.15 -16.76 -1.26
C SER A 22 0.96 -15.34 -1.75
N LEU A 23 1.19 -14.36 -0.88
CA LEU A 23 1.12 -12.94 -1.27
C LEU A 23 2.23 -12.59 -2.26
N ALA A 24 3.45 -13.06 -2.01
CA ALA A 24 4.56 -12.81 -2.90
C ALA A 24 4.29 -13.38 -4.30
N GLU A 25 3.77 -14.60 -4.38
CA GLU A 25 3.41 -15.23 -5.65
C GLU A 25 2.33 -14.46 -6.40
N MET A 26 1.34 -13.95 -5.68
CA MET A 26 0.26 -13.16 -6.28
C MET A 26 0.79 -11.93 -7.00
N LEU A 27 1.89 -11.38 -6.53
CA LEU A 27 2.46 -10.14 -7.07
C LEU A 27 3.54 -10.37 -8.13
N VAL A 28 3.91 -11.62 -8.40
CA VAL A 28 4.91 -11.93 -9.43
C VAL A 28 4.44 -11.39 -10.78
N GLY A 29 5.33 -10.70 -11.48
CA GLY A 29 5.04 -10.13 -12.80
C GLY A 29 4.24 -8.84 -12.77
N LYS A 30 3.92 -8.33 -11.59
CA LYS A 30 3.19 -7.07 -11.43
C LYS A 30 4.12 -5.96 -10.97
N ASP A 31 3.81 -4.73 -11.39
CA ASP A 31 4.48 -3.54 -10.87
C ASP A 31 3.81 -3.16 -9.55
N VAL A 32 4.49 -3.37 -8.45
CA VAL A 32 3.95 -3.10 -7.13
C VAL A 32 4.19 -1.64 -6.77
N MET A 33 3.09 -0.95 -6.50
CA MET A 33 3.10 0.46 -6.09
C MET A 33 2.82 0.55 -4.61
N ILE A 34 3.52 1.42 -3.92
CA ILE A 34 3.27 1.72 -2.51
C ILE A 34 3.18 3.22 -2.32
N SER A 35 2.36 3.63 -1.36
CA SER A 35 2.31 5.03 -0.94
C SER A 35 3.60 5.39 -0.18
N PHE A 36 3.99 6.65 -0.23
CA PHE A 36 5.06 7.14 0.63
C PHE A 36 4.77 6.86 2.12
N ILE A 37 3.49 6.81 2.51
CA ILE A 37 3.09 6.43 3.87
C ILE A 37 3.58 5.01 4.20
N THR A 38 3.38 4.07 3.28
CA THR A 38 3.86 2.70 3.46
C THR A 38 5.37 2.67 3.61
N GLU A 39 6.09 3.41 2.79
CA GLU A 39 7.54 3.52 2.93
C GLU A 39 7.93 4.00 4.33
N LEU A 40 7.32 5.07 4.80
CA LEU A 40 7.62 5.61 6.12
C LEU A 40 7.27 4.61 7.23
N GLU A 41 6.13 3.97 7.14
CA GLU A 41 5.71 2.99 8.16
C GLU A 41 6.66 1.81 8.23
N LEU A 42 7.17 1.34 7.10
CA LEU A 42 8.15 0.25 7.08
C LEU A 42 9.48 0.68 7.68
N ARG A 43 9.95 1.88 7.33
CA ARG A 43 11.27 2.37 7.77
C ARG A 43 11.28 2.87 9.21
N CYS A 44 10.13 3.30 9.72
CA CYS A 44 10.03 3.90 11.07
C CYS A 44 9.76 2.89 12.17
N LYS A 45 9.80 1.60 11.89
CA LYS A 45 9.66 0.59 12.94
C LYS A 45 10.82 0.69 13.93
N PRO A 46 10.52 0.67 15.23
CA PRO A 46 11.58 0.74 16.23
C PRO A 46 12.37 -0.58 16.31
N ASN A 47 13.63 -0.47 16.71
CA ASN A 47 14.48 -1.63 17.02
C ASN A 47 14.74 -2.59 15.84
N LEU A 48 14.77 -2.06 14.63
CA LEU A 48 15.09 -2.86 13.46
C LEU A 48 16.55 -3.31 13.49
N LYS A 49 16.78 -4.59 13.26
CA LYS A 49 18.12 -5.13 13.07
C LYS A 49 18.66 -4.70 11.71
N PHE A 50 19.99 -4.75 11.56
CA PHE A 50 20.62 -4.39 10.29
C PHE A 50 20.08 -5.23 9.12
N SER A 51 19.92 -6.55 9.33
CA SER A 51 19.37 -7.44 8.30
C SER A 51 17.94 -7.07 7.93
N GLU A 52 17.13 -6.67 8.90
CA GLU A 52 15.76 -6.25 8.65
C GLU A 52 15.71 -4.95 7.85
N LYS A 53 16.59 -3.99 8.16
CA LYS A 53 16.69 -2.76 7.39
C LYS A 53 17.08 -3.04 5.93
N LYS A 54 17.96 -4.00 5.71
CA LYS A 54 18.36 -4.39 4.35
C LYS A 54 17.21 -5.03 3.59
N ASP A 55 16.45 -5.89 4.26
CA ASP A 55 15.29 -6.55 3.63
C ASP A 55 14.22 -5.52 3.24
N ILE A 56 13.96 -4.56 4.12
CA ILE A 56 13.03 -3.48 3.84
C ILE A 56 13.51 -2.66 2.65
N GLN A 57 14.79 -2.32 2.61
CA GLN A 57 15.35 -1.55 1.50
C GLN A 57 15.23 -2.29 0.19
N SER A 58 15.55 -3.59 0.18
CA SER A 58 15.41 -4.42 -1.02
C SER A 58 13.97 -4.48 -1.51
N PHE A 59 13.02 -4.64 -0.59
CA PHE A 59 11.61 -4.65 -0.92
C PHE A 59 11.19 -3.32 -1.56
N ILE A 60 11.56 -2.21 -0.94
CA ILE A 60 11.20 -0.86 -1.42
C ILE A 60 11.84 -0.60 -2.79
N ASP A 61 13.08 -1.05 -2.99
CA ASP A 61 13.77 -0.87 -4.28
C ASP A 61 13.04 -1.58 -5.42
N ASP A 62 12.32 -2.66 -5.11
CA ASP A 62 11.53 -3.40 -6.09
C ASP A 62 10.14 -2.80 -6.32
N CYS A 63 9.76 -1.81 -5.53
CA CYS A 63 8.47 -1.14 -5.65
C CYS A 63 8.62 0.23 -6.31
N THR A 64 7.50 0.78 -6.77
CA THR A 64 7.42 2.19 -7.14
C THR A 64 6.75 2.93 -6.01
N ILE A 65 7.40 3.98 -5.49
CA ILE A 65 6.82 4.80 -4.43
C ILE A 65 6.01 5.93 -5.07
N LEU A 66 4.77 6.07 -4.65
CA LEU A 66 3.88 7.13 -5.10
C LEU A 66 3.83 8.23 -4.04
N GLU A 67 4.30 9.41 -4.41
CA GLU A 67 4.36 10.56 -3.52
C GLU A 67 3.01 11.27 -3.44
N ILE A 68 2.84 12.09 -2.41
CA ILE A 68 1.63 12.86 -2.25
C ILE A 68 1.64 14.07 -3.18
N ASN A 69 0.45 14.46 -3.64
CA ASN A 69 0.25 15.70 -4.39
C ASN A 69 -1.05 16.38 -3.93
N SER A 70 -1.34 17.55 -4.49
CA SER A 70 -2.53 18.31 -4.09
C SER A 70 -3.83 17.56 -4.34
N SER A 71 -3.92 16.83 -5.44
CA SER A 71 -5.12 16.05 -5.77
C SER A 71 -5.33 14.90 -4.80
N ILE A 72 -4.26 14.20 -4.45
CA ILE A 72 -4.32 13.11 -3.47
C ILE A 72 -4.76 13.65 -2.11
N LYS A 73 -4.25 14.82 -1.71
CA LYS A 73 -4.68 15.45 -0.44
C LYS A 73 -6.18 15.69 -0.42
N GLU A 74 -6.74 16.22 -1.50
CA GLU A 74 -8.19 16.50 -1.57
C GLU A 74 -9.00 15.21 -1.49
N ILE A 75 -8.57 14.16 -2.18
CA ILE A 75 -9.23 12.86 -2.10
C ILE A 75 -9.14 12.29 -0.69
N ALA A 76 -7.97 12.40 -0.05
CA ALA A 76 -7.78 11.91 1.32
C ALA A 76 -8.67 12.65 2.32
N ILE A 77 -8.83 13.96 2.15
CA ILE A 77 -9.73 14.75 3.00
C ILE A 77 -11.16 14.25 2.84
N ASP A 78 -11.60 14.05 1.61
CA ASP A 78 -12.96 13.56 1.35
C ASP A 78 -13.18 12.17 1.97
N ILE A 79 -12.23 11.26 1.80
CA ILE A 79 -12.31 9.93 2.41
C ILE A 79 -12.37 10.04 3.94
N GLY A 80 -11.53 10.89 4.53
CA GLY A 80 -11.50 11.08 5.97
C GLY A 80 -12.79 11.65 6.53
N GLN A 81 -13.49 12.48 5.75
CA GLN A 81 -14.76 13.07 6.17
C GLN A 81 -15.94 12.12 6.02
N THR A 82 -15.85 11.14 5.14
CA THR A 82 -16.96 10.25 4.79
C THR A 82 -16.81 8.83 5.31
N SER A 83 -15.68 8.51 5.95
CA SER A 83 -15.41 7.18 6.48
C SER A 83 -14.72 7.29 7.84
N LYS A 84 -14.61 6.16 8.55
CA LYS A 84 -13.94 6.10 9.85
C LYS A 84 -12.51 5.61 9.76
N ILE A 85 -11.97 5.60 8.56
CA ILE A 85 -10.62 5.11 8.32
C ILE A 85 -9.58 6.05 8.96
N LYS A 86 -8.47 5.48 9.41
CA LYS A 86 -7.36 6.27 9.97
C LYS A 86 -6.70 7.11 8.89
N LEU A 87 -6.14 8.25 9.28
CA LEU A 87 -5.54 9.17 8.34
C LEU A 87 -4.46 8.55 7.43
N PRO A 88 -3.52 7.75 7.95
CA PRO A 88 -2.54 7.12 7.05
C PRO A 88 -3.20 6.24 5.99
N ASP A 89 -4.21 5.47 6.38
CA ASP A 89 -4.93 4.60 5.45
C ASP A 89 -5.77 5.40 4.45
N ALA A 90 -6.32 6.55 4.88
CA ALA A 90 -7.03 7.45 3.97
C ALA A 90 -6.10 7.96 2.87
N ILE A 91 -4.85 8.27 3.21
CA ILE A 91 -3.84 8.72 2.24
C ILE A 91 -3.47 7.59 1.29
N ILE A 92 -3.31 6.38 1.80
CA ILE A 92 -3.02 5.20 0.97
C ILE A 92 -4.16 4.98 -0.04
N ALA A 93 -5.40 4.97 0.45
CA ALA A 93 -6.57 4.80 -0.40
C ALA A 93 -6.69 5.90 -1.44
N ALA A 94 -6.49 7.15 -1.03
CA ALA A 94 -6.55 8.30 -1.94
C ALA A 94 -5.52 8.21 -3.06
N THR A 95 -4.33 7.72 -2.74
CA THR A 95 -3.27 7.51 -3.73
C THR A 95 -3.71 6.48 -4.78
N SER A 96 -4.29 5.38 -4.32
CA SER A 96 -4.79 4.35 -5.21
C SER A 96 -5.93 4.87 -6.11
N VAL A 97 -6.83 5.66 -5.55
CA VAL A 97 -7.93 6.28 -6.30
C VAL A 97 -7.37 7.22 -7.37
N PHE A 98 -6.44 8.09 -6.98
CA PHE A 98 -5.88 9.09 -7.91
C PHE A 98 -5.22 8.43 -9.12
N TRP A 99 -4.44 7.39 -8.89
CA TRP A 99 -3.72 6.69 -9.96
C TRP A 99 -4.55 5.59 -10.62
N ASN A 100 -5.79 5.41 -10.16
CA ASN A 100 -6.73 4.41 -10.68
C ASN A 100 -6.11 3.01 -10.69
N LEU A 101 -5.56 2.61 -9.54
CA LEU A 101 -4.89 1.32 -9.40
C LEU A 101 -5.78 0.30 -8.71
N PRO A 102 -5.70 -0.99 -9.09
CA PRO A 102 -6.23 -2.06 -8.24
C PRO A 102 -5.53 -2.01 -6.88
N PHE A 103 -6.30 -2.08 -5.82
CA PHE A 103 -5.80 -1.98 -4.45
C PHE A 103 -6.01 -3.30 -3.72
N PHE A 104 -4.92 -3.92 -3.30
CA PHE A 104 -4.96 -5.21 -2.62
C PHE A 104 -4.77 -5.02 -1.12
N THR A 105 -5.69 -5.57 -0.34
CA THR A 105 -5.68 -5.45 1.12
C THR A 105 -6.35 -6.66 1.76
N ARG A 106 -6.08 -6.86 3.05
CA ARG A 106 -6.82 -7.78 3.92
C ARG A 106 -7.63 -7.02 4.96
N ASP A 107 -7.51 -5.70 4.99
CA ASP A 107 -8.12 -4.87 6.02
C ASP A 107 -9.50 -4.40 5.58
N GLU A 108 -10.52 -4.80 6.32
CA GLU A 108 -11.90 -4.45 6.04
C GLU A 108 -12.19 -2.95 6.20
N ASP A 109 -11.32 -2.20 6.86
CA ASP A 109 -11.49 -0.76 6.99
C ASP A 109 -11.49 -0.04 5.63
N PHE A 110 -10.92 -0.66 4.60
CA PHE A 110 -10.94 -0.11 3.24
C PHE A 110 -12.24 -0.41 2.49
N LYS A 111 -13.12 -1.18 3.08
CA LYS A 111 -14.40 -1.52 2.47
C LYS A 111 -15.29 -0.29 2.38
N ASN A 112 -16.02 -0.17 1.30
CA ASN A 112 -16.98 0.92 1.08
C ASN A 112 -16.37 2.31 0.90
N ILE A 113 -15.11 2.41 0.56
CA ILE A 113 -14.52 3.69 0.16
C ILE A 113 -14.89 3.93 -1.30
N ASN A 114 -15.51 5.10 -1.57
CA ASN A 114 -15.92 5.46 -2.91
C ASN A 114 -14.73 5.52 -3.87
N ASP A 115 -14.93 5.00 -5.07
CA ASP A 115 -13.97 5.01 -6.17
C ASP A 115 -12.71 4.18 -5.94
N LEU A 116 -12.59 3.50 -4.79
CA LEU A 116 -11.47 2.60 -4.54
C LEU A 116 -11.74 1.24 -5.18
N ASN A 117 -10.86 0.85 -6.11
CA ASN A 117 -10.94 -0.45 -6.78
C ASN A 117 -10.27 -1.51 -5.89
N CYS A 118 -10.99 -1.97 -4.88
CA CYS A 118 -10.45 -2.76 -3.78
C CYS A 118 -10.64 -4.26 -4.02
N PHE A 119 -9.56 -5.01 -3.86
CA PHE A 119 -9.56 -6.47 -3.93
C PHE A 119 -9.13 -7.02 -2.57
N PHE A 120 -10.02 -7.71 -1.90
CA PHE A 120 -9.69 -8.35 -0.61
C PHE A 120 -9.01 -9.68 -0.85
N VAL A 121 -7.86 -9.85 -0.20
CA VAL A 121 -7.05 -11.06 -0.30
C VAL A 121 -7.40 -11.97 0.86
N ASN A 122 -7.83 -13.20 0.59
CA ASN A 122 -8.40 -14.12 1.58
C ASN A 122 -7.53 -15.36 1.85
N PHE A 123 -6.23 -15.24 1.71
CA PHE A 123 -5.37 -16.39 2.06
C PHE A 123 -4.22 -16.03 2.96
#